data_40ed2a6b9813383ac29b6287ba4f7075
#
_entry.id   40ed2a6b9813383ac29b6287ba4f7075
#
_cell.length_a   1.000
_cell.length_b   1.000
_cell.length_c   1.000
_cell.angle_alpha   90.00
_cell.angle_beta   90.00
_cell.angle_gamma   90.00
#
_symmetry.space_group_name_H-M   'P 1'
#
loop_
_entity.id
_entity.type
_entity.pdbx_description
1 polymer ?
#
loop_
_entity_poly.entity_id
_entity_poly.type
_entity_poly.pdbx_seq_one_letter_code
_entity_poly.pdbx_strand_id
1 'polypeptide(L)'
;MTYEGQNISRTAMFIANKAESYFLNAENYAARFGPKATAEKVLAPEYLIIQALRYNLDVRHPFRGLKGGHLELVELAHGSLPSLPNATEPPPELQKRMLLLPRKTGGSEVKMTAAELEQRILNAYGFASNVLKTAALLTDAYFLYTPSHIWLASHLLADEPLTLFYLSTKLPPTHPMYTKTLNTLRACATLLSSHKSFVPANAPPVDKAEKETRERKDREEIARLVKKLKQCRDPDKIDLVKLNQAQKRDAVTEDGLEENKAKRRKLKRDGFEKEAEGFWGPELPKGGGEGN
;
A
#
# COMPACT_ATOMS: atom_id res chain seq x y z
N MET A 1 -25.19 -1.49 -2.00
CA MET A 1 -24.06 -1.41 -1.05
C MET A 1 -24.36 -2.22 0.21
N THR A 2 -23.54 -3.21 0.53
CA THR A 2 -23.79 -4.12 1.66
C THR A 2 -23.45 -3.48 3.01
N TYR A 3 -22.39 -2.70 3.09
CA TYR A 3 -21.87 -2.13 4.33
C TYR A 3 -21.70 -0.61 4.23
N GLU A 4 -21.70 0.06 5.38
CA GLU A 4 -21.45 1.50 5.42
C GLU A 4 -19.95 1.79 5.16
N GLY A 5 -19.65 2.49 4.07
CA GLY A 5 -18.27 2.74 3.63
C GLY A 5 -17.39 3.41 4.70
N GLN A 6 -17.95 4.29 5.53
CA GLN A 6 -17.21 4.93 6.62
C GLN A 6 -16.74 3.93 7.69
N ASN A 7 -17.57 2.95 8.04
CA ASN A 7 -17.20 1.95 9.02
C ASN A 7 -16.14 1.00 8.46
N ILE A 8 -16.29 0.57 7.19
CA ILE A 8 -15.28 -0.25 6.51
C ILE A 8 -13.93 0.48 6.44
N SER A 9 -13.92 1.75 6.05
CA SER A 9 -12.69 2.56 5.97
C SER A 9 -11.98 2.67 7.33
N ARG A 10 -12.72 2.97 8.40
CA ARG A 10 -12.17 3.05 9.76
C ARG A 10 -11.58 1.72 10.22
N THR A 11 -12.30 0.62 9.98
CA THR A 11 -11.81 -0.72 10.33
C THR A 11 -10.58 -1.10 9.52
N ALA A 12 -10.56 -0.81 8.22
CA ALA A 12 -9.38 -1.07 7.37
C ALA A 12 -8.14 -0.32 7.87
N MET A 13 -8.29 0.96 8.26
CA MET A 13 -7.20 1.73 8.88
C MET A 13 -6.77 1.15 10.24
N PHE A 14 -7.72 0.64 11.03
CA PHE A 14 -7.42 0.00 12.31
C PHE A 14 -6.63 -1.30 12.13
N ILE A 15 -7.01 -2.12 11.13
CA ILE A 15 -6.27 -3.33 10.75
C ILE A 15 -4.86 -2.97 10.25
N ALA A 16 -4.74 -1.94 9.41
CA ALA A 16 -3.45 -1.48 8.92
C ALA A 16 -2.52 -1.03 10.08
N ASN A 17 -3.05 -0.32 11.07
CA ASN A 17 -2.29 0.03 12.27
C ASN A 17 -1.77 -1.21 13.02
N LYS A 18 -2.62 -2.25 13.16
CA LYS A 18 -2.19 -3.52 13.77
C LYS A 18 -1.10 -4.22 12.95
N ALA A 19 -1.25 -4.25 11.61
CA ALA A 19 -0.28 -4.87 10.71
C ALA A 19 1.09 -4.18 10.75
N GLU A 20 1.10 -2.85 10.91
CA GLU A 20 2.32 -2.03 11.03
C GLU A 20 2.83 -1.91 12.48
N SER A 21 2.35 -2.77 13.39
CA SER A 21 2.74 -2.78 14.82
C SER A 21 2.45 -1.48 15.58
N TYR A 22 1.53 -0.67 15.08
CA TYR A 22 1.05 0.52 15.77
C TYR A 22 -0.24 0.19 16.56
N PHE A 23 -0.07 -0.34 17.75
CA PHE A 23 -1.19 -0.81 18.57
C PHE A 23 -1.92 0.33 19.26
N LEU A 24 -3.20 0.45 18.96
CA LEU A 24 -4.13 1.36 19.63
C LEU A 24 -5.29 0.56 20.19
N ASN A 25 -5.76 0.96 21.38
CA ASN A 25 -7.03 0.46 21.90
C ASN A 25 -8.16 0.94 20.99
N ALA A 26 -9.13 0.06 20.69
CA ALA A 26 -10.25 0.34 19.79
C ALA A 26 -11.10 1.54 20.26
N GLU A 27 -11.24 1.75 21.58
CA GLU A 27 -11.96 2.88 22.16
C GLU A 27 -11.22 4.21 21.88
N ASN A 28 -9.92 4.25 22.16
CA ASN A 28 -9.07 5.43 21.88
C ASN A 28 -8.97 5.72 20.39
N TYR A 29 -8.98 4.68 19.55
CA TYR A 29 -9.01 4.83 18.10
C TYR A 29 -10.34 5.40 17.63
N ALA A 30 -11.46 4.84 18.07
CA ALA A 30 -12.80 5.29 17.70
C ALA A 30 -13.07 6.74 18.13
N ALA A 31 -12.60 7.15 19.30
CA ALA A 31 -12.76 8.51 19.83
C ALA A 31 -12.22 9.60 18.88
N ARG A 32 -11.21 9.30 18.05
CA ARG A 32 -10.63 10.22 17.07
C ARG A 32 -11.60 10.60 15.94
N PHE A 33 -12.65 9.81 15.70
CA PHE A 33 -13.63 10.02 14.63
C PHE A 33 -14.95 10.65 15.13
N GLY A 34 -14.96 11.12 16.37
CA GLY A 34 -16.10 11.79 16.99
C GLY A 34 -17.15 10.83 17.59
N PRO A 35 -18.21 11.40 18.22
CA PRO A 35 -19.11 10.66 19.10
C PRO A 35 -19.95 9.57 18.41
N LYS A 36 -20.07 9.61 17.09
CA LYS A 36 -20.82 8.60 16.32
C LYS A 36 -20.00 7.34 16.03
N ALA A 37 -18.68 7.36 16.23
CA ALA A 37 -17.81 6.24 16.06
C ALA A 37 -17.61 5.54 17.42
N THR A 38 -18.00 4.28 17.49
CA THR A 38 -17.82 3.44 18.70
C THR A 38 -16.83 2.31 18.40
N ALA A 39 -16.16 1.80 19.43
CA ALA A 39 -15.26 0.67 19.30
C ALA A 39 -15.95 -0.53 18.63
N GLU A 40 -17.21 -0.80 18.98
CA GLU A 40 -18.00 -1.89 18.38
C GLU A 40 -18.17 -1.71 16.86
N LYS A 41 -18.43 -0.49 16.38
CA LYS A 41 -18.54 -0.21 14.93
C LYS A 41 -17.23 -0.36 14.20
N VAL A 42 -16.11 -0.12 14.86
CA VAL A 42 -14.77 -0.34 14.29
C VAL A 42 -14.42 -1.83 14.25
N LEU A 43 -14.76 -2.58 15.31
CA LEU A 43 -14.42 -4.00 15.41
C LEU A 43 -15.38 -4.91 14.63
N ALA A 44 -16.64 -4.52 14.46
CA ALA A 44 -17.65 -5.37 13.82
C ALA A 44 -17.27 -5.84 12.39
N PRO A 45 -16.72 -5.00 11.50
CA PRO A 45 -16.29 -5.43 10.16
C PRO A 45 -14.91 -6.10 10.12
N GLU A 46 -14.15 -6.14 11.21
CA GLU A 46 -12.73 -6.55 11.21
C GLU A 46 -12.52 -7.94 10.62
N TYR A 47 -13.24 -8.92 11.12
CA TYR A 47 -13.12 -10.31 10.65
C TYR A 47 -13.51 -10.44 9.16
N LEU A 48 -14.57 -9.76 8.75
CA LEU A 48 -15.03 -9.76 7.38
C LEU A 48 -13.97 -9.18 6.41
N ILE A 49 -13.32 -8.09 6.80
CA ILE A 49 -12.27 -7.45 5.98
C ILE A 49 -11.04 -8.36 5.89
N ILE A 50 -10.58 -8.91 7.01
CA ILE A 50 -9.42 -9.82 7.05
C ILE A 50 -9.70 -11.06 6.19
N GLN A 51 -10.90 -11.63 6.28
CA GLN A 51 -11.31 -12.76 5.46
C GLN A 51 -11.38 -12.40 3.97
N ALA A 52 -11.93 -11.23 3.62
CA ALA A 52 -11.96 -10.74 2.25
C ALA A 52 -10.57 -10.52 1.66
N LEU A 53 -9.61 -10.09 2.47
CA LEU A 53 -8.19 -9.97 2.12
C LEU A 53 -7.46 -11.33 2.13
N ARG A 54 -8.15 -12.43 2.41
CA ARG A 54 -7.57 -13.79 2.54
C ARG A 54 -6.39 -13.83 3.51
N TYR A 55 -6.46 -13.05 4.59
CA TYR A 55 -5.41 -12.90 5.61
C TYR A 55 -4.07 -12.37 5.07
N ASN A 56 -4.05 -11.82 3.84
CA ASN A 56 -2.86 -11.23 3.25
C ASN A 56 -2.84 -9.73 3.54
N LEU A 57 -2.04 -9.33 4.52
CA LEU A 57 -1.88 -7.93 4.95
C LEU A 57 -0.55 -7.33 4.50
N ASP A 58 0.29 -8.10 3.78
CA ASP A 58 1.56 -7.60 3.25
C ASP A 58 1.32 -6.77 2.00
N VAL A 59 1.56 -5.46 2.12
CA VAL A 59 1.47 -4.51 1.01
C VAL A 59 2.85 -3.98 0.67
N ARG A 60 3.28 -4.23 -0.56
CA ARG A 60 4.54 -3.70 -1.07
C ARG A 60 4.35 -2.24 -1.50
N HIS A 61 4.83 -1.33 -0.68
CA HIS A 61 4.73 0.10 -0.95
C HIS A 61 5.82 0.60 -1.91
N PRO A 62 5.48 1.54 -2.82
CA PRO A 62 6.44 2.14 -3.76
C PRO A 62 7.50 3.01 -3.08
N PHE A 63 7.28 3.46 -1.83
CA PHE A 63 8.20 4.31 -1.09
C PHE A 63 9.59 3.69 -0.86
N ARG A 64 9.66 2.37 -0.63
CA ARG A 64 10.94 1.67 -0.48
C ARG A 64 11.75 1.72 -1.77
N GLY A 65 11.08 1.49 -2.92
CA GLY A 65 11.71 1.58 -4.24
C GLY A 65 12.19 3.00 -4.55
N LEU A 66 11.35 4.01 -4.26
CA LEU A 66 11.72 5.41 -4.44
C LEU A 66 12.93 5.80 -3.59
N LYS A 67 12.96 5.40 -2.30
CA LYS A 67 14.10 5.66 -1.42
C LYS A 67 15.37 4.96 -1.90
N GLY A 68 15.26 3.68 -2.31
CA GLY A 68 16.39 2.92 -2.85
C GLY A 68 16.94 3.55 -4.13
N GLY A 69 16.08 3.92 -5.08
CA GLY A 69 16.47 4.61 -6.30
C GLY A 69 17.12 5.98 -6.04
N HIS A 70 16.61 6.73 -5.06
CA HIS A 70 17.23 8.00 -4.64
C HIS A 70 18.65 7.79 -4.11
N LEU A 71 18.86 6.82 -3.21
CA LEU A 71 20.18 6.53 -2.67
C LEU A 71 21.16 6.08 -3.77
N GLU A 72 20.73 5.22 -4.67
CA GLU A 72 21.57 4.80 -5.83
C GLU A 72 21.95 5.98 -6.73
N LEU A 73 21.02 6.89 -7.00
CA LEU A 73 21.30 8.10 -7.81
C LEU A 73 22.31 9.03 -7.11
N VAL A 74 22.20 9.20 -5.79
CA VAL A 74 23.14 10.00 -5.00
C VAL A 74 24.53 9.36 -5.01
N GLU A 75 24.64 8.06 -4.76
CA GLU A 75 25.92 7.33 -4.80
C GLU A 75 26.56 7.37 -6.20
N LEU A 76 25.76 7.30 -7.27
CA LEU A 76 26.21 7.48 -8.64
C LEU A 76 26.72 8.89 -8.88
N ALA A 77 26.04 9.92 -8.37
CA ALA A 77 26.47 11.32 -8.50
C ALA A 77 27.82 11.57 -7.79
N HIS A 78 28.08 10.89 -6.68
CA HIS A 78 29.35 10.93 -5.95
C HIS A 78 30.43 10.03 -6.55
N GLY A 79 30.08 9.13 -7.51
CA GLY A 79 31.02 8.16 -8.08
C GLY A 79 31.47 7.07 -7.11
N SER A 80 30.78 6.90 -5.99
CA SER A 80 31.08 5.95 -4.91
C SER A 80 30.41 4.59 -5.10
N LEU A 81 29.53 4.45 -6.07
CA LEU A 81 28.80 3.21 -6.28
C LEU A 81 29.74 2.11 -6.79
N PRO A 82 29.77 0.92 -6.16
CA PRO A 82 30.42 -0.23 -6.76
C PRO A 82 29.69 -0.62 -8.06
N SER A 83 30.27 -1.51 -8.87
CA SER A 83 29.67 -1.92 -10.15
C SER A 83 28.18 -2.28 -10.03
N LEU A 84 27.37 -1.72 -10.93
CA LEU A 84 25.96 -2.08 -11.04
C LEU A 84 25.83 -3.41 -11.80
N PRO A 85 25.10 -4.42 -11.29
CA PRO A 85 25.06 -5.78 -11.87
C PRO A 85 24.63 -5.85 -13.34
N ASN A 86 23.79 -4.91 -13.78
CA ASN A 86 23.20 -4.89 -15.13
C ASN A 86 23.64 -3.69 -15.97
N ALA A 87 24.53 -2.84 -15.46
CA ALA A 87 25.01 -1.69 -16.21
C ALA A 87 26.06 -2.13 -17.24
N THR A 88 25.91 -1.64 -18.46
CA THR A 88 26.87 -1.87 -19.55
C THR A 88 28.12 -1.00 -19.41
N GLU A 89 28.03 0.05 -18.60
CA GLU A 89 29.08 1.06 -18.43
C GLU A 89 29.59 1.09 -16.99
N PRO A 90 30.89 1.39 -16.77
CA PRO A 90 31.42 1.52 -15.42
C PRO A 90 30.90 2.79 -14.72
N PRO A 91 30.84 2.81 -13.38
CA PRO A 91 30.29 3.92 -12.59
C PRO A 91 30.85 5.30 -12.94
N PRO A 92 32.15 5.49 -13.21
CA PRO A 92 32.68 6.80 -13.61
C PRO A 92 32.13 7.34 -14.92
N GLU A 93 31.84 6.47 -15.88
CA GLU A 93 31.24 6.87 -17.15
C GLU A 93 29.76 7.23 -16.98
N LEU A 94 29.04 6.47 -16.15
CA LEU A 94 27.66 6.78 -15.79
C LEU A 94 27.57 8.12 -15.05
N GLN A 95 28.52 8.43 -14.16
CA GLN A 95 28.59 9.73 -13.49
C GLN A 95 28.79 10.87 -14.50
N LYS A 96 29.72 10.74 -15.45
CA LYS A 96 29.95 11.75 -16.49
C LYS A 96 28.66 11.99 -17.33
N ARG A 97 28.00 10.93 -17.74
CA ARG A 97 26.73 11.02 -18.48
C ARG A 97 25.64 11.71 -17.66
N MET A 98 25.57 11.40 -16.38
CA MET A 98 24.59 11.98 -15.47
C MET A 98 24.78 13.49 -15.29
N LEU A 99 26.05 13.96 -15.24
CA LEU A 99 26.40 15.39 -15.17
C LEU A 99 26.07 16.16 -16.45
N LEU A 100 25.86 15.48 -17.58
CA LEU A 100 25.50 16.07 -18.88
C LEU A 100 24.02 15.94 -19.21
N LEU A 101 23.21 15.38 -18.32
CA LEU A 101 21.78 15.17 -18.59
C LEU A 101 21.03 16.48 -18.86
N PRO A 102 20.23 16.55 -19.93
CA PRO A 102 19.40 17.72 -20.21
C PRO A 102 18.39 17.95 -19.08
N ARG A 103 17.95 19.19 -18.91
CA ARG A 103 16.91 19.51 -17.92
C ARG A 103 15.50 19.10 -18.37
N LYS A 104 15.29 18.94 -19.68
CA LYS A 104 14.02 18.49 -20.28
C LYS A 104 14.34 17.46 -21.35
N THR A 105 13.44 16.50 -21.55
CA THR A 105 13.55 15.51 -22.62
C THR A 105 13.62 16.18 -23.97
N GLY A 106 14.62 15.81 -24.79
CA GLY A 106 14.90 16.45 -26.09
C GLY A 106 15.61 17.79 -26.02
N GLY A 107 15.97 18.27 -24.83
CA GLY A 107 16.79 19.47 -24.65
C GLY A 107 18.27 19.23 -24.90
N SER A 108 19.04 20.32 -25.04
CA SER A 108 20.50 20.25 -25.10
C SER A 108 21.11 19.77 -23.81
N GLU A 109 22.25 19.08 -23.91
CA GLU A 109 23.06 18.72 -22.75
C GLU A 109 23.46 19.97 -21.98
N VAL A 110 23.36 19.87 -20.63
CA VAL A 110 23.73 20.95 -19.71
C VAL A 110 24.76 20.39 -18.74
N LYS A 111 25.97 20.95 -18.80
CA LYS A 111 26.99 20.57 -17.84
C LYS A 111 26.63 21.09 -16.44
N MET A 112 26.40 20.18 -15.54
CA MET A 112 26.06 20.46 -14.13
C MET A 112 27.24 20.19 -13.24
N THR A 113 27.32 20.90 -12.12
CA THR A 113 28.20 20.57 -11.01
C THR A 113 27.61 19.42 -10.19
N ALA A 114 28.43 18.73 -9.40
CA ALA A 114 27.95 17.66 -8.51
C ALA A 114 26.86 18.16 -7.54
N ALA A 115 27.03 19.37 -7.00
CA ALA A 115 26.06 19.96 -6.06
C ALA A 115 24.70 20.28 -6.75
N GLU A 116 24.72 20.77 -7.99
CA GLU A 116 23.49 21.02 -8.76
C GLU A 116 22.78 19.70 -9.10
N LEU A 117 23.53 18.65 -9.42
CA LEU A 117 23.00 17.34 -9.68
C LEU A 117 22.36 16.74 -8.42
N GLU A 118 23.00 16.83 -7.27
CA GLU A 118 22.48 16.37 -5.99
C GLU A 118 21.18 17.10 -5.63
N GLN A 119 21.15 18.41 -5.80
CA GLN A 119 19.91 19.18 -5.57
C GLN A 119 18.79 18.78 -6.55
N ARG A 120 19.11 18.48 -7.80
CA ARG A 120 18.18 17.98 -8.80
C ARG A 120 17.58 16.62 -8.38
N ILE A 121 18.43 15.71 -7.91
CA ILE A 121 18.01 14.39 -7.42
C ILE A 121 17.08 14.54 -6.19
N LEU A 122 17.45 15.42 -5.25
CA LEU A 122 16.65 15.68 -4.05
C LEU A 122 15.28 16.28 -4.41
N ASN A 123 15.23 17.23 -5.34
CA ASN A 123 13.99 17.82 -5.82
C ASN A 123 13.07 16.79 -6.49
N ALA A 124 13.65 15.93 -7.33
CA ALA A 124 12.92 14.85 -7.99
C ALA A 124 12.36 13.84 -6.97
N TYR A 125 13.14 13.47 -5.98
CA TYR A 125 12.70 12.61 -4.88
C TYR A 125 11.55 13.23 -4.07
N GLY A 126 11.68 14.50 -3.69
CA GLY A 126 10.65 15.23 -2.93
C GLY A 126 9.33 15.31 -3.69
N PHE A 127 9.40 15.66 -4.98
CA PHE A 127 8.22 15.70 -5.85
C PHE A 127 7.58 14.31 -6.01
N ALA A 128 8.36 13.29 -6.35
CA ALA A 128 7.85 11.92 -6.49
C ALA A 128 7.23 11.41 -5.19
N SER A 129 7.86 11.68 -4.04
CA SER A 129 7.30 11.35 -2.72
C SER A 129 5.94 12.02 -2.48
N ASN A 130 5.77 13.28 -2.90
CA ASN A 130 4.49 13.96 -2.79
C ASN A 130 3.42 13.34 -3.69
N VAL A 131 3.76 13.00 -4.94
CA VAL A 131 2.85 12.29 -5.86
C VAL A 131 2.40 10.94 -5.28
N LEU A 132 3.32 10.19 -4.66
CA LEU A 132 3.00 8.93 -3.99
C LEU A 132 2.05 9.11 -2.80
N LYS A 133 2.18 10.19 -2.04
CA LYS A 133 1.32 10.50 -0.88
C LYS A 133 -0.05 11.05 -1.28
N THR A 134 -0.22 11.54 -2.49
CA THR A 134 -1.43 12.20 -2.96
C THR A 134 -2.09 11.44 -4.11
N ALA A 135 -1.69 11.69 -5.35
CA ALA A 135 -2.32 11.15 -6.55
C ALA A 135 -2.31 9.61 -6.59
N ALA A 136 -1.22 8.96 -6.17
CA ALA A 136 -1.12 7.52 -6.22
C ALA A 136 -2.10 6.82 -5.26
N LEU A 137 -2.37 7.41 -4.08
CA LEU A 137 -3.33 6.87 -3.12
C LEU A 137 -4.80 7.10 -3.52
N LEU A 138 -5.05 8.13 -4.35
CA LEU A 138 -6.39 8.55 -4.74
C LEU A 138 -6.79 8.05 -6.14
N THR A 139 -5.94 7.29 -6.79
CA THR A 139 -6.17 6.66 -8.10
C THR A 139 -6.12 5.14 -7.99
N ASP A 140 -6.49 4.46 -9.07
CA ASP A 140 -6.40 2.99 -9.17
C ASP A 140 -4.97 2.47 -9.41
N ALA A 141 -3.94 3.34 -9.22
CA ALA A 141 -2.55 2.99 -9.50
C ALA A 141 -2.07 1.74 -8.76
N TYR A 142 -2.43 1.60 -7.48
CA TYR A 142 -2.05 0.44 -6.66
C TYR A 142 -2.70 -0.88 -7.09
N PHE A 143 -3.79 -0.82 -7.85
CA PHE A 143 -4.47 -2.01 -8.37
C PHE A 143 -4.00 -2.39 -9.78
N LEU A 144 -3.56 -1.40 -10.56
CA LEU A 144 -3.22 -1.59 -11.97
C LEU A 144 -1.72 -1.79 -12.21
N TYR A 145 -0.87 -1.26 -11.34
CA TYR A 145 0.57 -1.23 -11.54
C TYR A 145 1.34 -1.81 -10.35
N THR A 146 2.52 -2.32 -10.63
CA THR A 146 3.43 -2.78 -9.57
C THR A 146 4.03 -1.60 -8.82
N PRO A 147 4.48 -1.78 -7.56
CA PRO A 147 5.15 -0.72 -6.80
C PRO A 147 6.34 -0.08 -7.54
N SER A 148 7.09 -0.89 -8.31
CA SER A 148 8.21 -0.39 -9.11
C SER A 148 7.74 0.54 -10.23
N HIS A 149 6.64 0.21 -10.90
CA HIS A 149 6.07 1.09 -11.92
C HIS A 149 5.53 2.39 -11.31
N ILE A 150 4.87 2.33 -10.15
CA ILE A 150 4.27 3.49 -9.51
C ILE A 150 5.33 4.51 -9.10
N TRP A 151 6.43 4.07 -8.42
CA TRP A 151 7.45 5.02 -8.00
C TRP A 151 8.27 5.56 -9.18
N LEU A 152 8.59 4.72 -10.20
CA LEU A 152 9.28 5.17 -11.41
C LEU A 152 8.41 6.15 -12.21
N ALA A 153 7.10 5.93 -12.32
CA ALA A 153 6.17 6.85 -12.96
C ALA A 153 6.08 8.19 -12.21
N SER A 154 6.06 8.15 -10.88
CA SER A 154 6.07 9.36 -10.05
C SER A 154 7.37 10.14 -10.22
N HIS A 155 8.50 9.43 -10.33
CA HIS A 155 9.81 10.03 -10.58
C HIS A 155 9.93 10.56 -12.03
N LEU A 156 9.29 9.90 -13.01
CA LEU A 156 9.21 10.35 -14.41
C LEU A 156 8.46 11.69 -14.50
N LEU A 157 7.41 11.88 -13.72
CA LEU A 157 6.68 13.15 -13.62
C LEU A 157 7.51 14.26 -12.95
N ALA A 158 8.46 13.89 -12.12
CA ALA A 158 9.39 14.83 -11.48
C ALA A 158 10.50 15.28 -12.43
N ASP A 159 11.18 14.30 -13.01
CA ASP A 159 12.33 14.51 -13.90
C ASP A 159 12.46 13.35 -14.88
N GLU A 160 11.92 13.53 -16.09
CA GLU A 160 11.91 12.49 -17.12
C GLU A 160 13.34 12.10 -17.57
N PRO A 161 14.27 13.03 -17.91
CA PRO A 161 15.62 12.66 -18.30
C PRO A 161 16.38 11.86 -17.24
N LEU A 162 16.27 12.26 -15.98
CA LEU A 162 16.90 11.56 -14.87
C LEU A 162 16.32 10.15 -14.67
N THR A 163 15.00 10.00 -14.84
CA THR A 163 14.32 8.70 -14.72
C THR A 163 14.68 7.77 -15.88
N LEU A 164 14.73 8.28 -17.10
CA LEU A 164 15.13 7.50 -18.26
C LEU A 164 16.60 7.05 -18.16
N PHE A 165 17.46 7.93 -17.67
CA PHE A 165 18.84 7.57 -17.37
C PHE A 165 18.88 6.43 -16.33
N TYR A 166 18.21 6.58 -15.19
CA TYR A 166 18.15 5.54 -14.17
C TYR A 166 17.59 4.22 -14.72
N LEU A 167 16.51 4.27 -15.49
CA LEU A 167 15.94 3.09 -16.12
C LEU A 167 16.95 2.41 -17.03
N SER A 168 17.73 3.17 -17.83
CA SER A 168 18.74 2.62 -18.74
C SER A 168 19.87 1.89 -18.01
N THR A 169 20.18 2.27 -16.77
CA THR A 169 21.18 1.57 -15.94
C THR A 169 20.68 0.22 -15.41
N LYS A 170 19.36 0.04 -15.28
CA LYS A 170 18.75 -1.21 -14.81
C LYS A 170 18.28 -2.10 -15.95
N LEU A 171 17.79 -1.50 -17.01
CA LEU A 171 17.25 -2.15 -18.18
C LEU A 171 17.79 -1.43 -19.41
N PRO A 172 18.83 -1.95 -20.09
CA PRO A 172 19.40 -1.32 -21.27
C PRO A 172 18.36 -1.10 -22.38
N PRO A 173 18.44 0.00 -23.17
CA PRO A 173 17.52 0.26 -24.28
C PRO A 173 17.43 -0.84 -25.32
N THR A 174 18.48 -1.66 -25.44
CA THR A 174 18.55 -2.84 -26.33
C THR A 174 17.73 -4.02 -25.84
N HIS A 175 17.32 -4.01 -24.56
CA HIS A 175 16.55 -5.10 -23.98
C HIS A 175 15.11 -5.13 -24.53
N PRO A 176 14.56 -6.29 -24.95
CA PRO A 176 13.24 -6.40 -25.59
C PRO A 176 12.09 -5.86 -24.74
N MET A 177 12.25 -5.87 -23.42
CA MET A 177 11.21 -5.38 -22.48
C MET A 177 11.29 -3.86 -22.25
N TYR A 178 12.35 -3.15 -22.70
CA TYR A 178 12.54 -1.73 -22.42
C TYR A 178 11.37 -0.88 -22.87
N THR A 179 10.98 -1.00 -24.14
CA THR A 179 9.88 -0.22 -24.74
C THR A 179 8.55 -0.51 -24.05
N LYS A 180 8.28 -1.79 -23.73
CA LYS A 180 7.06 -2.18 -23.01
C LYS A 180 7.02 -1.55 -21.61
N THR A 181 8.13 -1.63 -20.87
CA THR A 181 8.25 -1.03 -19.55
C THR A 181 8.05 0.49 -19.62
N LEU A 182 8.70 1.16 -20.54
CA LEU A 182 8.57 2.61 -20.73
C LEU A 182 7.13 3.03 -21.04
N ASN A 183 6.43 2.29 -21.91
CA ASN A 183 5.03 2.56 -22.22
C ASN A 183 4.14 2.37 -20.99
N THR A 184 4.40 1.34 -20.19
CA THR A 184 3.69 1.10 -18.93
C THR A 184 3.94 2.23 -17.92
N LEU A 185 5.18 2.73 -17.81
CA LEU A 185 5.52 3.86 -16.95
C LEU A 185 4.80 5.14 -17.40
N ARG A 186 4.76 5.42 -18.69
CA ARG A 186 4.04 6.58 -19.26
C ARG A 186 2.53 6.48 -19.04
N ALA A 187 1.94 5.30 -19.21
CA ALA A 187 0.53 5.08 -18.92
C ALA A 187 0.21 5.31 -17.43
N CYS A 188 1.06 4.81 -16.54
CA CYS A 188 0.93 5.06 -15.10
C CYS A 188 1.10 6.55 -14.78
N ALA A 189 2.08 7.23 -15.35
CA ALA A 189 2.31 8.67 -15.17
C ALA A 189 1.09 9.48 -15.63
N THR A 190 0.47 9.11 -16.77
CA THR A 190 -0.76 9.75 -17.26
C THR A 190 -1.91 9.56 -16.27
N LEU A 191 -2.08 8.36 -15.70
CA LEU A 191 -3.10 8.11 -14.68
C LEU A 191 -2.87 9.00 -13.45
N LEU A 192 -1.64 9.08 -12.94
CA LEU A 192 -1.30 9.88 -11.77
C LEU A 192 -1.50 11.38 -12.02
N SER A 193 -1.09 11.89 -13.20
CA SER A 193 -1.19 13.31 -13.55
C SER A 193 -2.62 13.75 -13.88
N SER A 194 -3.51 12.85 -14.27
CA SER A 194 -4.91 13.15 -14.56
C SER A 194 -5.74 13.42 -13.31
N HIS A 195 -5.27 13.02 -12.14
CA HIS A 195 -6.02 13.20 -10.90
C HIS A 195 -5.95 14.65 -10.41
N LYS A 196 -7.06 15.18 -9.91
CA LYS A 196 -7.20 16.58 -9.43
C LYS A 196 -6.24 16.96 -8.28
N SER A 197 -5.70 15.99 -7.55
CA SER A 197 -4.72 16.23 -6.49
C SER A 197 -3.29 16.36 -7.01
N PHE A 198 -3.06 16.07 -8.29
CA PHE A 198 -1.75 16.24 -8.90
C PHE A 198 -1.45 17.73 -9.11
N VAL A 199 -0.31 18.17 -8.58
CA VAL A 199 0.20 19.52 -8.78
C VAL A 199 1.51 19.40 -9.54
N PRO A 200 1.61 19.96 -10.78
CA PRO A 200 2.86 19.96 -11.54
C PRO A 200 3.99 20.67 -10.79
N ALA A 201 5.23 20.23 -11.02
CA ALA A 201 6.41 20.82 -10.36
C ALA A 201 6.57 22.33 -10.57
N ASN A 202 6.08 22.84 -11.70
CA ASN A 202 6.16 24.26 -12.07
C ASN A 202 4.81 25.00 -11.91
N ALA A 203 3.87 24.44 -11.14
CA ALA A 203 2.60 25.11 -10.90
C ALA A 203 2.82 26.39 -10.07
N PRO A 204 2.18 27.50 -10.44
CA PRO A 204 2.20 28.69 -9.60
C PRO A 204 1.56 28.38 -8.24
N PRO A 205 1.98 29.05 -7.16
CA PRO A 205 1.35 28.89 -5.86
C PRO A 205 -0.14 29.27 -5.97
N VAL A 206 -1.00 28.32 -5.59
CA VAL A 206 -2.45 28.54 -5.61
C VAL A 206 -2.81 29.51 -4.50
N ASP A 207 -3.62 30.53 -4.82
CA ASP A 207 -4.11 31.49 -3.84
C ASP A 207 -4.94 30.77 -2.77
N LYS A 208 -4.77 31.22 -1.51
CA LYS A 208 -5.49 30.65 -0.36
C LYS A 208 -7.01 30.68 -0.56
N ALA A 209 -7.53 31.76 -1.12
CA ALA A 209 -8.96 31.92 -1.39
C ALA A 209 -9.47 30.91 -2.44
N GLU A 210 -8.70 30.67 -3.50
CA GLU A 210 -9.04 29.67 -4.51
C GLU A 210 -9.01 28.25 -3.93
N LYS A 211 -8.01 27.96 -3.08
CA LYS A 211 -7.89 26.67 -2.40
C LYS A 211 -9.09 26.40 -1.49
N GLU A 212 -9.47 27.38 -0.66
CA GLU A 212 -10.63 27.26 0.24
C GLU A 212 -11.94 27.09 -0.54
N THR A 213 -12.09 27.82 -1.65
CA THR A 213 -13.27 27.69 -2.52
C THR A 213 -13.36 26.32 -3.16
N ARG A 214 -12.24 25.76 -3.60
CA ARG A 214 -12.15 24.40 -4.17
C ARG A 214 -12.46 23.35 -3.11
N GLU A 215 -11.89 23.48 -1.91
CA GLU A 215 -12.16 22.56 -0.80
C GLU A 215 -13.63 22.57 -0.36
N ARG A 216 -14.29 23.76 -0.40
CA ARG A 216 -15.71 23.86 -0.10
C ARG A 216 -16.55 23.14 -1.15
N LYS A 217 -16.29 23.34 -2.44
CA LYS A 217 -16.97 22.63 -3.53
C LYS A 217 -16.78 21.11 -3.43
N ASP A 218 -15.56 20.66 -3.13
CA ASP A 218 -15.27 19.25 -2.94
C ASP A 218 -16.05 18.66 -1.75
N ARG A 219 -16.17 19.37 -0.64
CA ARG A 219 -16.98 18.95 0.53
C ARG A 219 -18.48 18.84 0.19
N GLU A 220 -19.01 19.79 -0.56
CA GLU A 220 -20.41 19.79 -1.02
C GLU A 220 -20.67 18.59 -1.96
N GLU A 221 -19.77 18.34 -2.91
CA GLU A 221 -19.84 17.19 -3.81
C GLU A 221 -19.76 15.86 -3.04
N ILE A 222 -18.83 15.72 -2.12
CA ILE A 222 -18.70 14.53 -1.26
C ILE A 222 -19.99 14.32 -0.45
N ALA A 223 -20.56 15.38 0.15
CA ALA A 223 -21.81 15.27 0.89
C ALA A 223 -22.97 14.79 0.02
N ARG A 224 -23.06 15.28 -1.23
CA ARG A 224 -24.04 14.83 -2.23
C ARG A 224 -23.85 13.35 -2.61
N LEU A 225 -22.61 12.94 -2.85
CA LEU A 225 -22.28 11.53 -3.16
C LEU A 225 -22.60 10.61 -1.98
N VAL A 226 -22.25 11.00 -0.77
CA VAL A 226 -22.58 10.23 0.44
C VAL A 226 -24.09 10.06 0.60
N LYS A 227 -24.87 11.12 0.31
CA LYS A 227 -26.35 11.05 0.34
C LYS A 227 -26.88 10.05 -0.69
N LYS A 228 -26.37 10.08 -1.94
CA LYS A 228 -26.73 9.12 -2.98
C LYS A 228 -26.36 7.68 -2.58
N LEU A 229 -25.17 7.46 -2.05
CA LEU A 229 -24.70 6.15 -1.60
C LEU A 229 -25.58 5.57 -0.47
N LYS A 230 -26.07 6.44 0.43
CA LYS A 230 -27.04 6.02 1.47
C LYS A 230 -28.38 5.57 0.89
N GLN A 231 -28.85 6.23 -0.15
CA GLN A 231 -30.08 5.83 -0.87
C GLN A 231 -29.93 4.49 -1.63
N CYS A 232 -28.72 4.18 -2.09
CA CYS A 232 -28.41 2.89 -2.74
C CYS A 232 -28.17 1.76 -1.74
N ARG A 233 -28.31 2.02 -0.45
CA ARG A 233 -28.13 1.00 0.59
C ARG A 233 -29.38 0.13 0.64
N ASP A 234 -29.18 -1.17 0.62
CA ASP A 234 -30.24 -2.17 0.78
C ASP A 234 -30.75 -2.11 2.23
N PRO A 235 -32.07 -1.88 2.45
CA PRO A 235 -32.63 -1.81 3.80
C PRO A 235 -32.58 -3.13 4.56
N ASP A 236 -32.54 -4.27 3.88
CA ASP A 236 -32.57 -5.60 4.51
C ASP A 236 -31.20 -6.09 4.96
N LYS A 237 -30.20 -5.21 4.98
CA LYS A 237 -28.84 -5.59 5.33
C LYS A 237 -28.63 -5.73 6.82
N ILE A 238 -27.97 -6.83 7.13
CA ILE A 238 -27.54 -7.23 8.45
C ILE A 238 -26.67 -6.13 9.08
N ASP A 239 -27.12 -5.61 10.20
CA ASP A 239 -26.32 -4.75 11.05
C ASP A 239 -25.24 -5.63 11.73
N LEU A 240 -23.99 -5.46 11.29
CA LEU A 240 -22.86 -6.24 11.80
C LEU A 240 -22.68 -6.11 13.33
N VAL A 241 -23.00 -4.95 13.89
CA VAL A 241 -22.94 -4.74 15.33
C VAL A 241 -23.96 -5.61 16.04
N LYS A 242 -25.21 -5.64 15.55
CA LYS A 242 -26.26 -6.49 16.11
C LYS A 242 -25.94 -7.98 15.93
N LEU A 243 -25.42 -8.37 14.78
CA LEU A 243 -24.99 -9.74 14.52
C LEU A 243 -23.90 -10.18 15.52
N ASN A 244 -22.87 -9.36 15.70
CA ASN A 244 -21.79 -9.64 16.66
C ASN A 244 -22.29 -9.64 18.10
N GLN A 245 -23.24 -8.78 18.47
CA GLN A 245 -23.86 -8.78 19.79
C GLN A 245 -24.71 -10.02 20.02
N ALA A 246 -25.46 -10.47 19.02
CA ALA A 246 -26.20 -11.73 19.09
C ALA A 246 -25.25 -12.92 19.28
N GLN A 247 -24.20 -13.01 18.45
CA GLN A 247 -23.17 -14.05 18.59
C GLN A 247 -22.47 -14.03 19.95
N LYS A 248 -22.22 -12.84 20.51
CA LYS A 248 -21.67 -12.71 21.87
C LYS A 248 -22.66 -13.15 22.94
N ARG A 249 -23.95 -12.85 22.79
CA ARG A 249 -25.01 -13.32 23.74
C ARG A 249 -25.13 -14.83 23.72
N ASP A 250 -25.14 -15.43 22.53
CA ASP A 250 -25.15 -16.89 22.38
C ASP A 250 -23.87 -17.54 22.93
N ALA A 251 -22.78 -16.77 22.95
CA ALA A 251 -21.50 -17.18 23.51
C ALA A 251 -21.42 -17.04 25.05
N VAL A 252 -22.22 -16.18 25.64
CA VAL A 252 -22.22 -15.87 27.10
C VAL A 252 -23.21 -16.71 27.89
N THR A 253 -24.06 -17.51 27.25
CA THR A 253 -24.75 -18.60 27.96
C THR A 253 -23.71 -19.66 28.33
N GLU A 254 -23.12 -19.47 29.52
CA GLU A 254 -21.87 -20.10 30.00
C GLU A 254 -21.87 -21.64 29.95
N ASP A 255 -23.03 -22.30 30.05
CA ASP A 255 -23.12 -23.76 30.05
C ASP A 255 -22.98 -24.40 28.62
N GLY A 256 -23.27 -23.66 27.54
CA GLY A 256 -23.21 -24.21 26.18
C GLY A 256 -21.85 -24.12 25.50
N LEU A 257 -20.96 -23.23 25.94
CA LEU A 257 -19.70 -22.93 25.29
C LEU A 257 -18.56 -23.87 25.70
N GLU A 258 -18.44 -24.19 26.94
CA GLU A 258 -17.44 -25.12 27.46
C GLU A 258 -17.70 -26.53 26.89
N GLU A 259 -18.96 -26.92 26.83
CA GLU A 259 -19.38 -28.21 26.30
C GLU A 259 -19.19 -28.29 24.77
N ASN A 260 -19.52 -27.24 24.03
CA ASN A 260 -19.29 -27.16 22.57
C ASN A 260 -17.81 -27.05 22.20
N LYS A 261 -17.01 -26.32 22.98
CA LYS A 261 -15.55 -26.28 22.80
C LYS A 261 -14.90 -27.62 23.13
N ALA A 262 -15.34 -28.27 24.22
CA ALA A 262 -14.85 -29.59 24.58
C ALA A 262 -15.25 -30.65 23.54
N LYS A 263 -16.49 -30.63 23.03
CA LYS A 263 -16.95 -31.53 21.95
C LYS A 263 -16.20 -31.27 20.65
N ARG A 264 -15.95 -29.99 20.23
CA ARG A 264 -15.16 -29.68 19.05
C ARG A 264 -13.68 -30.07 19.19
N ARG A 265 -13.09 -29.88 20.37
CA ARG A 265 -11.71 -30.33 20.63
C ARG A 265 -11.60 -31.85 20.62
N LYS A 266 -12.58 -32.54 21.18
CA LYS A 266 -12.66 -34.01 21.15
C LYS A 266 -12.81 -34.52 19.72
N LEU A 267 -13.76 -34.00 18.95
CA LEU A 267 -13.95 -34.36 17.52
C LEU A 267 -12.72 -34.10 16.66
N LYS A 268 -12.01 -32.99 16.89
CA LYS A 268 -10.74 -32.73 16.18
C LYS A 268 -9.65 -33.70 16.61
N ARG A 269 -9.54 -34.02 17.90
CA ARG A 269 -8.56 -34.97 18.40
C ARG A 269 -8.85 -36.38 17.86
N ASP A 270 -10.10 -36.82 17.92
CA ASP A 270 -10.53 -38.13 17.41
C ASP A 270 -10.36 -38.23 15.87
N GLY A 271 -10.50 -37.11 15.13
CA GLY A 271 -10.20 -37.00 13.73
C GLY A 271 -8.69 -37.11 13.44
N PHE A 272 -7.87 -36.40 14.21
CA PHE A 272 -6.41 -36.46 14.10
C PHE A 272 -5.85 -37.84 14.48
N GLU A 273 -6.40 -38.48 15.52
CA GLU A 273 -6.03 -39.84 15.94
C GLU A 273 -6.34 -40.85 14.81
N LYS A 274 -7.52 -40.75 14.18
CA LYS A 274 -7.88 -41.62 13.04
C LYS A 274 -7.03 -41.40 11.80
N GLU A 275 -6.69 -40.11 11.50
CA GLU A 275 -5.78 -39.77 10.39
C GLU A 275 -4.34 -40.29 10.68
N ALA A 276 -3.89 -40.14 11.93
CA ALA A 276 -2.59 -40.64 12.37
C ALA A 276 -2.52 -42.15 12.34
N GLU A 277 -3.55 -42.84 12.82
CA GLU A 277 -3.63 -44.33 12.69
C GLU A 277 -3.65 -44.82 11.24
N GLY A 278 -4.33 -44.07 10.34
CA GLY A 278 -4.35 -44.36 8.91
C GLY A 278 -3.02 -44.14 8.20
N PHE A 279 -2.21 -43.20 8.68
CA PHE A 279 -0.92 -42.82 8.07
C PHE A 279 0.28 -43.54 8.70
N TRP A 280 0.29 -43.68 10.04
CA TRP A 280 1.43 -44.24 10.80
C TRP A 280 1.22 -45.66 11.30
N GLY A 281 0.01 -46.23 11.13
CA GLY A 281 -0.38 -47.50 11.72
C GLY A 281 -0.73 -47.40 13.21
N PRO A 282 -1.22 -48.48 13.83
CA PRO A 282 -1.62 -48.48 15.24
C PRO A 282 -0.43 -48.18 16.16
N GLU A 283 -0.67 -47.37 17.22
CA GLU A 283 0.38 -47.06 18.22
C GLU A 283 0.97 -48.35 18.81
N LEU A 284 2.28 -48.40 18.87
CA LEU A 284 3.00 -49.47 19.56
C LEU A 284 2.62 -49.48 21.05
N PRO A 285 2.35 -50.67 21.65
CA PRO A 285 2.03 -50.75 23.04
C PRO A 285 3.14 -50.11 23.89
N LYS A 286 2.81 -49.16 24.72
CA LYS A 286 3.75 -48.50 25.66
C LYS A 286 4.33 -49.62 26.55
N GLY A 287 5.59 -49.94 26.33
CA GLY A 287 6.31 -50.91 27.10
C GLY A 287 6.27 -50.56 28.57
N GLY A 288 5.65 -51.41 29.39
CA GLY A 288 5.65 -51.30 30.82
C GLY A 288 7.08 -51.44 31.35
N GLY A 289 7.67 -50.28 31.69
CA GLY A 289 8.91 -50.26 32.45
C GLY A 289 8.58 -50.54 33.91
N GLU A 290 8.54 -51.79 34.31
CA GLU A 290 8.72 -52.14 35.69
C GLU A 290 10.21 -51.95 36.01
N GLY A 291 10.49 -50.87 36.75
CA GLY A 291 11.80 -50.61 37.35
C GLY A 291 11.85 -51.25 38.73
N ASN A 292 12.81 -52.14 38.85
CA ASN A 292 13.33 -52.58 40.15
C ASN A 292 14.13 -51.45 40.79
#